data_a16130ff6911b53e6cf8df309193628e
#
_entry.id   a16130ff6911b53e6cf8df309193628e
#
_cell.length_a   1.000
_cell.length_b   1.000
_cell.length_c   1.000
_cell.angle_alpha   90.00
_cell.angle_beta   90.00
_cell.angle_gamma   90.00
#
_symmetry.space_group_name_H-M   'P 1'
#
loop_
_entity.id
_entity.type
_entity.pdbx_description
1 polymer ?
#
loop_
_entity_poly.entity_id
_entity_poly.type
_entity_poly.pdbx_seq_one_letter_code
_entity_poly.pdbx_strand_id
1 'polypeptide(L)'
;FENYDYNTVQVLYFEYKTYTDQVFKIKRTDNGLEKAIEKTNEFDPPPNDNFERVSRSIEVLYQGAKIVGTDTMLEWKLAENMTRPMADTTRVEMSYSIAAPRMYKGVIQSLISKCIGFADVIQLTHLKIQQVLSRMVPDGIFLDIDGLAEVDLGNGTNYNPAEALNMYFQTGSVVGRSMTQDGDMNRGKVPIQELSSSSGISKIQSLITAYNYNMQMIRDVTGLNEARDGAMPDPNALVGLQKMAANASNVATKHIQDASMQLTLSTCENISLKITDVLNFPLTRNSLMNSISTFNVETLKEIENLNLHDFGVFLQIEPDDEEKAELQKNIQIALQTKEIDIEDSIDINQIKNLKLANEMLKLKRKKKKEREQ
;
A
#
# COMPACT_ATOMS: atom_id res chain seq x y z
N PHE A 1 -19.53 14.39 2.58
CA PHE A 1 -18.86 15.47 3.33
C PHE A 1 -19.62 15.74 4.65
N GLU A 2 -19.67 14.71 5.53
CA GLU A 2 -20.45 14.77 6.78
C GLU A 2 -19.72 15.48 7.94
N ASN A 3 -18.46 15.87 7.76
CA ASN A 3 -17.70 16.60 8.79
C ASN A 3 -17.24 17.97 8.25
N TYR A 4 -18.21 18.80 7.88
CA TYR A 4 -17.92 20.19 7.56
C TYR A 4 -17.71 20.94 8.89
N ASP A 5 -16.46 21.20 9.23
CA ASP A 5 -16.14 22.15 10.30
C ASP A 5 -16.42 23.56 9.76
N TYR A 6 -17.49 24.18 10.24
CA TYR A 6 -17.94 25.51 9.80
C TYR A 6 -16.88 26.62 9.98
N ASN A 7 -15.82 26.33 10.72
CA ASN A 7 -14.73 27.28 10.98
C ASN A 7 -13.53 27.09 10.03
N THR A 8 -13.58 26.15 9.11
CA THR A 8 -12.47 25.88 8.17
C THR A 8 -12.88 26.19 6.73
N VAL A 9 -11.95 26.79 5.99
CA VAL A 9 -12.10 27.03 4.55
C VAL A 9 -11.22 26.02 3.82
N GLN A 10 -11.84 25.25 2.91
CA GLN A 10 -11.14 24.28 2.10
C GLN A 10 -10.62 24.94 0.83
N VAL A 11 -9.32 24.89 0.59
CA VAL A 11 -8.66 25.44 -0.59
C VAL A 11 -8.16 24.29 -1.47
N LEU A 12 -8.57 24.30 -2.73
CA LEU A 12 -8.10 23.36 -3.76
C LEU A 12 -6.95 23.99 -4.51
N TYR A 13 -5.75 23.40 -4.40
CA TYR A 13 -4.61 23.71 -5.26
C TYR A 13 -4.66 22.82 -6.50
N PHE A 14 -4.43 23.39 -7.67
CA PHE A 14 -4.47 22.63 -8.91
C PHE A 14 -3.38 23.10 -9.88
N GLU A 15 -2.96 22.16 -10.71
CA GLU A 15 -2.05 22.39 -11.85
C GLU A 15 -2.64 21.76 -13.10
N TYR A 16 -2.40 22.39 -14.24
CA TYR A 16 -2.73 21.80 -15.53
C TYR A 16 -1.74 22.25 -16.61
N LYS A 17 -1.51 21.33 -17.55
CA LYS A 17 -0.69 21.61 -18.73
C LYS A 17 -1.55 22.19 -19.85
N THR A 18 -1.00 23.15 -20.55
CA THR A 18 -1.57 23.69 -21.79
C THR A 18 -0.45 24.01 -22.77
N TYR A 19 -0.81 24.44 -23.95
CA TYR A 19 0.15 24.84 -24.98
C TYR A 19 0.12 26.34 -25.17
N THR A 20 1.30 26.91 -25.40
CA THR A 20 1.44 28.31 -25.83
C THR A 20 2.44 28.39 -26.99
N ASP A 21 2.27 29.36 -27.86
CA ASP A 21 3.20 29.57 -28.94
C ASP A 21 4.34 30.48 -28.48
N GLN A 22 5.55 29.99 -28.64
CA GLN A 22 6.76 30.77 -28.43
C GLN A 22 7.21 31.33 -29.78
N VAL A 23 7.21 32.65 -29.93
CA VAL A 23 7.48 33.34 -31.19
C VAL A 23 8.88 33.91 -31.16
N PHE A 24 9.66 33.61 -32.20
CA PHE A 24 10.99 34.15 -32.39
C PHE A 24 11.03 35.03 -33.65
N LYS A 25 11.68 36.18 -33.50
CA LYS A 25 12.14 37.00 -34.61
C LYS A 25 13.53 36.52 -35.00
N ILE A 26 13.69 35.94 -36.18
CA ILE A 26 14.99 35.56 -36.73
C ILE A 26 15.45 36.64 -37.68
N LYS A 27 16.66 37.16 -37.42
CA LYS A 27 17.34 38.08 -38.34
C LYS A 27 18.49 37.33 -38.99
N ARG A 28 18.50 37.26 -40.33
CA ARG A 28 19.63 36.76 -41.10
C ARG A 28 20.55 37.94 -41.40
N THR A 29 21.80 37.83 -41.02
CA THR A 29 22.86 38.78 -41.32
C THR A 29 23.52 38.38 -42.62
N ASP A 30 24.01 39.38 -43.40
CA ASP A 30 24.67 39.16 -44.70
C ASP A 30 25.88 38.16 -44.63
N ASN A 31 26.41 37.94 -43.45
CA ASN A 31 27.48 36.98 -43.18
C ASN A 31 26.97 35.54 -42.85
N GLY A 32 25.69 35.25 -43.05
CA GLY A 32 25.09 33.94 -42.80
C GLY A 32 24.82 33.62 -41.30
N LEU A 33 25.04 34.56 -40.38
CA LEU A 33 24.75 34.41 -39.00
C LEU A 33 23.24 34.67 -38.72
N GLU A 34 22.57 33.75 -38.06
CA GLU A 34 21.18 33.94 -37.64
C GLU A 34 21.13 34.35 -36.16
N LYS A 35 20.37 35.40 -35.87
CA LYS A 35 20.08 35.85 -34.51
C LYS A 35 18.59 35.71 -34.25
N ALA A 36 18.23 34.84 -33.30
CA ALA A 36 16.86 34.67 -32.82
C ALA A 36 16.62 35.52 -31.56
N ILE A 37 15.53 36.26 -31.54
CA ILE A 37 15.08 37.05 -30.38
C ILE A 37 13.63 36.68 -30.11
N GLU A 38 13.34 36.24 -28.87
CA GLU A 38 11.98 35.94 -28.46
C GLU A 38 11.10 37.18 -28.43
N LYS A 39 9.89 37.07 -28.94
CA LYS A 39 8.89 38.14 -29.06
C LYS A 39 7.55 37.65 -28.50
N THR A 40 6.65 38.61 -28.28
CA THR A 40 5.25 38.33 -27.91
C THR A 40 4.51 37.62 -29.04
N ASN A 41 3.48 36.86 -28.71
CA ASN A 41 2.68 36.08 -29.70
C ASN A 41 2.05 36.95 -30.79
N GLU A 42 1.84 38.22 -30.51
CA GLU A 42 1.25 39.24 -31.45
C GLU A 42 2.28 39.81 -32.42
N PHE A 43 3.57 39.41 -32.32
CA PHE A 43 4.61 39.97 -33.18
C PHE A 43 4.42 39.48 -34.64
N ASP A 44 4.25 40.44 -35.53
CA ASP A 44 4.24 40.25 -36.98
C ASP A 44 5.34 41.10 -37.63
N PRO A 45 6.29 40.52 -38.41
CA PRO A 45 7.35 41.28 -38.99
C PRO A 45 6.82 42.16 -40.15
N PRO A 46 7.31 43.40 -40.31
CA PRO A 46 6.98 44.23 -41.45
C PRO A 46 7.37 43.55 -42.76
N PRO A 47 6.58 43.65 -43.83
CA PRO A 47 6.81 42.92 -45.09
C PRO A 47 8.10 43.23 -45.84
N ASN A 48 8.84 44.26 -45.42
CA ASN A 48 10.07 44.71 -46.11
C ASN A 48 11.37 44.47 -45.33
N ASP A 49 11.31 43.81 -44.18
CA ASP A 49 12.49 43.56 -43.35
C ASP A 49 13.03 42.14 -43.53
N ASN A 50 14.36 42.02 -43.46
CA ASN A 50 15.06 40.73 -43.48
C ASN A 50 14.81 39.90 -42.20
N PHE A 51 13.58 39.90 -41.74
CA PHE A 51 13.18 39.21 -40.53
C PHE A 51 12.18 38.10 -40.85
N GLU A 52 12.40 36.94 -40.23
CA GLU A 52 11.49 35.81 -40.33
C GLU A 52 10.82 35.60 -38.98
N ARG A 53 9.52 35.32 -38.97
CA ARG A 53 8.80 34.87 -37.78
C ARG A 53 8.80 33.34 -37.75
N VAL A 54 9.40 32.78 -36.72
CA VAL A 54 9.31 31.36 -36.45
C VAL A 54 8.59 31.16 -35.13
N SER A 55 7.54 30.36 -35.14
CA SER A 55 6.82 29.97 -33.92
C SER A 55 6.94 28.47 -33.69
N ARG A 56 7.06 28.12 -32.43
CA ARG A 56 6.96 26.74 -31.97
C ARG A 56 5.96 26.65 -30.84
N SER A 57 5.17 25.58 -30.80
CA SER A 57 4.26 25.30 -29.70
C SER A 57 5.03 24.63 -28.59
N ILE A 58 4.93 25.16 -27.37
CA ILE A 58 5.54 24.61 -26.18
C ILE A 58 4.49 24.32 -25.10
N GLU A 59 4.69 23.25 -24.33
CA GLU A 59 3.89 23.01 -23.13
C GLU A 59 4.23 24.03 -22.05
N VAL A 60 3.22 24.50 -21.36
CA VAL A 60 3.33 25.37 -20.18
C VAL A 60 2.45 24.85 -19.06
N LEU A 61 2.86 25.12 -17.84
CA LEU A 61 2.16 24.72 -16.63
C LEU A 61 1.49 25.95 -16.00
N TYR A 62 0.20 25.87 -15.76
CA TYR A 62 -0.54 26.83 -14.95
C TYR A 62 -0.83 26.25 -13.59
N GLN A 63 -0.70 27.06 -12.57
CA GLN A 63 -1.02 26.71 -11.19
C GLN A 63 -2.03 27.71 -10.62
N GLY A 64 -2.88 27.23 -9.73
CA GLY A 64 -3.87 28.07 -9.10
C GLY A 64 -4.39 27.49 -7.78
N ALA A 65 -5.12 28.33 -7.07
CA ALA A 65 -5.79 28.01 -5.83
C ALA A 65 -7.24 28.51 -5.87
N LYS A 66 -8.19 27.64 -5.59
CA LYS A 66 -9.62 27.94 -5.57
C LYS A 66 -10.25 27.57 -4.22
N ILE A 67 -11.15 28.40 -3.71
CA ILE A 67 -11.96 28.06 -2.54
C ILE A 67 -13.06 27.08 -2.95
N VAL A 68 -13.10 25.93 -2.30
CA VAL A 68 -14.13 24.91 -2.56
C VAL A 68 -15.49 25.40 -2.13
N GLY A 69 -16.50 25.20 -2.98
CA GLY A 69 -17.89 25.65 -2.71
C GLY A 69 -18.19 27.09 -3.12
N THR A 70 -17.20 27.82 -3.65
CA THR A 70 -17.37 29.19 -4.18
C THR A 70 -16.76 29.31 -5.57
N ASP A 71 -17.09 30.37 -6.29
CA ASP A 71 -16.42 30.71 -7.57
C ASP A 71 -15.17 31.59 -7.36
N THR A 72 -14.72 31.76 -6.13
CA THR A 72 -13.57 32.58 -5.80
C THR A 72 -12.27 31.87 -6.10
N MET A 73 -11.50 32.43 -7.04
CA MET A 73 -10.14 32.06 -7.37
C MET A 73 -9.19 32.91 -6.53
N LEU A 74 -8.34 32.29 -5.72
CA LEU A 74 -7.35 33.03 -4.92
C LEU A 74 -6.13 33.38 -5.74
N GLU A 75 -5.68 32.43 -6.55
CA GLU A 75 -4.51 32.59 -7.41
C GLU A 75 -4.71 31.76 -8.69
N TRP A 76 -4.27 32.33 -9.82
CA TRP A 76 -4.18 31.64 -11.09
C TRP A 76 -3.09 32.31 -11.92
N LYS A 77 -1.97 31.61 -12.09
CA LYS A 77 -0.80 32.15 -12.77
C LYS A 77 -0.05 31.08 -13.54
N LEU A 78 0.79 31.49 -14.46
CA LEU A 78 1.78 30.67 -15.10
C LEU A 78 2.81 30.23 -14.03
N ALA A 79 3.15 28.96 -13.98
CA ALA A 79 4.15 28.45 -13.04
C ALA A 79 5.52 29.07 -13.35
N GLU A 80 6.17 29.61 -12.32
CA GLU A 80 7.45 30.33 -12.49
C GLU A 80 8.63 29.37 -12.70
N ASN A 81 8.61 28.21 -12.01
CA ASN A 81 9.71 27.24 -12.02
C ASN A 81 9.30 25.93 -12.72
N MET A 82 8.99 26.04 -14.01
CA MET A 82 8.64 24.86 -14.81
C MET A 82 9.86 23.96 -15.02
N THR A 83 9.72 22.70 -14.67
CA THR A 83 10.77 21.70 -14.90
C THR A 83 10.65 21.17 -16.33
N ARG A 84 11.71 21.28 -17.11
CA ARG A 84 11.78 20.82 -18.50
C ARG A 84 12.91 19.83 -18.67
N PRO A 85 12.68 18.67 -19.32
CA PRO A 85 13.77 17.78 -19.73
C PRO A 85 14.73 18.47 -20.69
N MET A 86 16.02 18.25 -20.52
CA MET A 86 17.04 18.81 -21.44
C MET A 86 16.95 18.18 -22.82
N ALA A 87 16.54 16.92 -22.90
CA ALA A 87 16.32 16.20 -24.15
C ALA A 87 15.18 16.80 -25.00
N ASP A 88 14.15 17.35 -24.34
CA ASP A 88 13.00 17.97 -25.00
C ASP A 88 12.48 19.18 -24.22
N THR A 89 13.00 20.35 -24.52
CA THR A 89 12.63 21.61 -23.86
C THR A 89 11.24 22.11 -24.22
N THR A 90 10.54 21.47 -25.15
CA THR A 90 9.15 21.80 -25.49
C THR A 90 8.14 21.21 -24.52
N ARG A 91 8.53 20.17 -23.78
CA ARG A 91 7.71 19.52 -22.76
C ARG A 91 7.94 20.12 -21.39
N VAL A 92 6.93 20.01 -20.53
CA VAL A 92 7.02 20.38 -19.12
C VAL A 92 6.58 19.21 -18.24
N GLU A 93 7.27 18.99 -17.14
CA GLU A 93 6.85 17.99 -16.16
C GLU A 93 5.99 18.64 -15.08
N MET A 94 4.97 17.89 -14.61
CA MET A 94 4.11 18.36 -13.52
C MET A 94 4.83 18.28 -12.19
N SER A 95 4.50 19.16 -11.25
CA SER A 95 5.05 19.12 -9.88
C SER A 95 4.51 17.94 -9.06
N TYR A 96 3.40 17.35 -9.50
CA TYR A 96 2.77 16.22 -8.84
C TYR A 96 2.97 14.94 -9.66
N SER A 97 3.43 13.89 -8.99
CA SER A 97 3.44 12.53 -9.53
C SER A 97 2.19 11.80 -9.05
N ILE A 98 1.38 11.31 -9.97
CA ILE A 98 0.10 10.66 -9.66
C ILE A 98 0.06 9.29 -10.32
N ALA A 99 -0.28 8.27 -9.54
CA ALA A 99 -0.57 6.95 -10.05
C ALA A 99 -1.92 6.47 -9.51
N ALA A 100 -2.80 6.05 -10.42
CA ALA A 100 -4.10 5.48 -10.08
C ALA A 100 -4.13 4.02 -10.55
N PRO A 101 -4.02 3.03 -9.64
CA PRO A 101 -4.04 1.61 -10.02
C PRO A 101 -5.31 1.20 -10.76
N ARG A 102 -6.42 1.88 -10.48
CA ARG A 102 -7.69 1.60 -11.12
C ARG A 102 -8.51 2.88 -11.33
N MET A 103 -8.84 3.13 -12.58
CA MET A 103 -9.73 4.21 -12.98
C MET A 103 -10.82 3.66 -13.93
N TYR A 104 -12.06 4.01 -13.66
CA TYR A 104 -13.19 3.65 -14.52
C TYR A 104 -14.05 4.89 -14.79
N LYS A 105 -14.27 5.21 -16.06
CA LYS A 105 -15.04 6.38 -16.51
C LYS A 105 -14.59 7.70 -15.84
N GLY A 106 -13.28 7.91 -15.67
CA GLY A 106 -12.73 9.09 -15.04
C GLY A 106 -12.82 9.13 -13.51
N VAL A 107 -13.40 8.11 -12.87
CA VAL A 107 -13.49 8.00 -11.42
C VAL A 107 -12.43 7.03 -10.92
N ILE A 108 -11.60 7.50 -10.00
CA ILE A 108 -10.59 6.67 -9.33
C ILE A 108 -11.30 5.84 -8.25
N GLN A 109 -11.18 4.51 -8.35
CA GLN A 109 -11.74 3.58 -7.38
C GLN A 109 -10.66 3.07 -6.45
N SER A 110 -10.78 3.42 -5.18
CA SER A 110 -9.90 2.89 -4.13
C SER A 110 -10.24 1.43 -3.83
N LEU A 111 -9.21 0.60 -3.60
CA LEU A 111 -9.40 -0.76 -3.10
C LEU A 111 -10.06 -0.74 -1.72
N ILE A 112 -9.67 0.23 -0.88
CA ILE A 112 -10.21 0.40 0.47
C ILE A 112 -11.72 0.66 0.43
N SER A 113 -12.21 1.49 -0.51
CA SER A 113 -13.64 1.78 -0.60
C SER A 113 -14.52 0.54 -0.81
N LYS A 114 -13.95 -0.53 -1.39
CA LYS A 114 -14.64 -1.81 -1.56
C LYS A 114 -14.64 -2.65 -0.29
N CYS A 115 -13.71 -2.41 0.62
CA CYS A 115 -13.55 -3.15 1.88
C CYS A 115 -14.32 -2.50 3.04
N ILE A 116 -14.68 -1.21 2.94
CA ILE A 116 -15.32 -0.45 4.04
C ILE A 116 -16.57 -1.17 4.55
N GLY A 117 -17.47 -1.60 3.66
CA GLY A 117 -18.71 -2.27 4.07
C GLY A 117 -18.46 -3.55 4.88
N PHE A 118 -17.45 -4.33 4.55
CA PHE A 118 -17.09 -5.53 5.31
C PHE A 118 -16.42 -5.16 6.63
N ALA A 119 -15.57 -4.12 6.66
CA ALA A 119 -14.92 -3.63 7.87
C ALA A 119 -15.96 -3.11 8.89
N ASP A 120 -16.98 -2.38 8.44
CA ASP A 120 -18.07 -1.89 9.29
C ASP A 120 -18.85 -3.06 9.92
N VAL A 121 -19.13 -4.11 9.13
CA VAL A 121 -19.81 -5.31 9.67
C VAL A 121 -18.92 -6.05 10.66
N ILE A 122 -17.61 -6.14 10.44
CA ILE A 122 -16.64 -6.73 11.38
C ILE A 122 -16.68 -5.96 12.70
N GLN A 123 -16.62 -4.64 12.65
CA GLN A 123 -16.65 -3.78 13.84
C GLN A 123 -17.99 -3.94 14.60
N LEU A 124 -19.11 -3.92 13.88
CA LEU A 124 -20.44 -4.12 14.47
C LEU A 124 -20.56 -5.52 15.11
N THR A 125 -20.03 -6.55 14.44
CA THR A 125 -20.05 -7.92 14.96
C THR A 125 -19.21 -8.03 16.22
N HIS A 126 -18.04 -7.39 16.27
CA HIS A 126 -17.20 -7.34 17.46
C HIS A 126 -17.91 -6.67 18.65
N LEU A 127 -18.56 -5.53 18.42
CA LEU A 127 -19.37 -4.87 19.46
C LEU A 127 -20.52 -5.75 19.95
N LYS A 128 -21.18 -6.50 19.06
CA LYS A 128 -22.23 -7.46 19.46
C LYS A 128 -21.68 -8.61 20.29
N ILE A 129 -20.48 -9.13 19.96
CA ILE A 129 -19.82 -10.14 20.79
C ILE A 129 -19.58 -9.60 22.20
N GLN A 130 -19.04 -8.39 22.33
CA GLN A 130 -18.83 -7.74 23.63
C GLN A 130 -20.13 -7.56 24.41
N GLN A 131 -21.21 -7.16 23.73
CA GLN A 131 -22.53 -7.03 24.37
C GLN A 131 -23.09 -8.37 24.85
N VAL A 132 -22.90 -9.45 24.09
CA VAL A 132 -23.34 -10.79 24.51
C VAL A 132 -22.51 -11.24 25.71
N LEU A 133 -21.17 -11.08 25.65
CA LEU A 133 -20.27 -11.44 26.75
C LEU A 133 -20.60 -10.67 28.04
N SER A 134 -20.88 -9.37 27.95
CA SER A 134 -21.23 -8.56 29.13
C SER A 134 -22.58 -8.93 29.76
N ARG A 135 -23.45 -9.60 28.99
CA ARG A 135 -24.75 -10.08 29.46
C ARG A 135 -24.77 -11.57 29.80
N MET A 136 -23.69 -12.27 29.54
CA MET A 136 -23.57 -13.68 29.94
C MET A 136 -23.49 -13.74 31.48
N VAL A 137 -24.49 -14.34 32.05
CA VAL A 137 -24.47 -14.75 33.44
C VAL A 137 -23.93 -16.17 33.50
N PRO A 138 -23.10 -16.54 34.49
CA PRO A 138 -22.75 -17.93 34.72
C PRO A 138 -24.02 -18.80 34.79
N ASP A 139 -23.90 -20.04 34.38
CA ASP A 139 -25.02 -20.97 34.47
C ASP A 139 -25.63 -20.90 35.90
N GLY A 140 -26.87 -20.54 35.97
CA GLY A 140 -27.62 -20.39 37.21
C GLY A 140 -28.47 -21.60 37.46
N ILE A 141 -28.95 -21.71 38.68
CA ILE A 141 -29.94 -22.72 39.05
C ILE A 141 -31.20 -22.03 39.52
N PHE A 142 -32.34 -22.55 39.10
CA PHE A 142 -33.60 -22.19 39.66
C PHE A 142 -33.89 -23.14 40.80
N LEU A 143 -34.12 -22.61 41.98
CA LEU A 143 -34.45 -23.33 43.20
C LEU A 143 -35.91 -23.11 43.56
N ASP A 144 -36.68 -24.16 43.58
CA ASP A 144 -38.00 -24.14 44.17
C ASP A 144 -37.88 -24.46 45.68
N ILE A 145 -38.00 -23.42 46.51
CA ILE A 145 -37.80 -23.51 47.94
C ILE A 145 -38.89 -24.38 48.57
N ASP A 146 -40.11 -24.28 48.12
CA ASP A 146 -41.22 -25.10 48.62
C ASP A 146 -41.07 -26.55 48.19
N GLY A 147 -40.65 -26.77 46.93
CA GLY A 147 -40.35 -28.12 46.44
C GLY A 147 -39.18 -28.80 47.17
N LEU A 148 -38.16 -28.03 47.56
CA LEU A 148 -37.04 -28.56 48.35
C LEU A 148 -37.45 -28.87 49.80
N ALA A 149 -38.32 -28.08 50.42
CA ALA A 149 -38.81 -28.31 51.77
C ALA A 149 -39.73 -29.55 51.84
N GLU A 150 -40.35 -29.95 50.75
CA GLU A 150 -41.16 -31.19 50.66
C GLU A 150 -40.36 -32.45 50.44
N VAL A 151 -39.05 -32.37 50.16
CA VAL A 151 -38.19 -33.54 49.92
C VAL A 151 -37.80 -34.15 51.24
N ASP A 152 -38.45 -35.25 51.60
CA ASP A 152 -38.13 -36.06 52.81
C ASP A 152 -36.96 -36.98 52.52
N LEU A 153 -35.96 -36.96 53.40
CA LEU A 153 -34.75 -37.81 53.34
C LEU A 153 -35.02 -39.26 53.83
N GLY A 154 -36.19 -39.55 54.23
CA GLY A 154 -36.56 -40.88 54.72
C GLY A 154 -36.45 -41.08 56.24
N ASN A 155 -36.05 -40.07 56.99
CA ASN A 155 -35.88 -40.03 58.41
C ASN A 155 -36.93 -39.16 59.12
N GLY A 156 -37.95 -38.69 58.40
CA GLY A 156 -38.93 -37.69 58.89
C GLY A 156 -38.36 -36.29 59.04
N THR A 157 -37.20 -36.03 58.47
CA THR A 157 -36.61 -34.70 58.42
C THR A 157 -36.57 -34.24 56.99
N ASN A 158 -37.08 -33.01 56.75
CA ASN A 158 -37.08 -32.39 55.45
C ASN A 158 -35.72 -31.76 55.18
N TYR A 159 -35.36 -31.65 53.88
CA TYR A 159 -34.16 -30.94 53.48
C TYR A 159 -34.19 -29.47 53.89
N ASN A 160 -33.07 -29.04 54.47
CA ASN A 160 -32.79 -27.60 54.51
C ASN A 160 -32.35 -27.13 53.09
N PRO A 161 -33.06 -26.15 52.51
CA PRO A 161 -32.70 -25.69 51.16
C PRO A 161 -31.25 -25.30 51.01
N ALA A 162 -30.61 -24.76 52.05
CA ALA A 162 -29.18 -24.41 52.04
C ALA A 162 -28.26 -25.62 51.99
N GLU A 163 -28.63 -26.73 52.64
CA GLU A 163 -27.83 -27.96 52.58
C GLU A 163 -27.98 -28.67 51.23
N ALA A 164 -29.17 -28.66 50.64
CA ALA A 164 -29.39 -29.20 49.30
C ALA A 164 -28.60 -28.40 48.24
N LEU A 165 -28.53 -27.11 48.39
CA LEU A 165 -27.74 -26.25 47.52
C LEU A 165 -26.23 -26.52 47.65
N ASN A 166 -25.74 -26.65 48.91
CA ASN A 166 -24.33 -27.01 49.16
C ASN A 166 -23.96 -28.39 48.59
N MET A 167 -24.88 -29.37 48.73
CA MET A 167 -24.69 -30.70 48.17
C MET A 167 -24.65 -30.65 46.64
N TYR A 168 -25.54 -29.87 46.02
CA TYR A 168 -25.51 -29.69 44.56
C TYR A 168 -24.17 -29.10 44.09
N PHE A 169 -23.68 -28.06 44.74
CA PHE A 169 -22.37 -27.45 44.34
C PHE A 169 -21.17 -28.36 44.61
N GLN A 170 -21.25 -29.25 45.64
CA GLN A 170 -20.14 -30.15 45.96
C GLN A 170 -20.15 -31.41 45.13
N THR A 171 -21.30 -31.98 44.83
CA THR A 171 -21.45 -33.30 44.21
C THR A 171 -22.11 -33.27 42.83
N GLY A 172 -22.68 -32.13 42.42
CA GLY A 172 -23.45 -32.01 41.19
C GLY A 172 -24.82 -32.73 41.24
N SER A 173 -25.21 -33.21 42.38
CA SER A 173 -26.45 -34.00 42.53
C SER A 173 -27.21 -33.67 43.80
N VAL A 174 -28.53 -33.80 43.74
CA VAL A 174 -29.43 -33.73 44.90
C VAL A 174 -30.14 -35.06 44.98
N VAL A 175 -30.11 -35.67 46.14
CA VAL A 175 -30.78 -36.94 46.40
C VAL A 175 -32.15 -36.67 47.01
N GLY A 176 -33.22 -37.17 46.40
CA GLY A 176 -34.59 -37.01 46.86
C GLY A 176 -35.41 -38.30 46.72
N ARG A 177 -36.56 -38.33 47.33
CA ARG A 177 -37.48 -39.47 47.22
C ARG A 177 -38.32 -39.39 45.96
N SER A 178 -38.48 -40.53 45.28
CA SER A 178 -39.35 -40.64 44.09
C SER A 178 -40.82 -40.83 44.40
N MET A 179 -41.15 -41.14 45.68
CA MET A 179 -42.53 -41.31 46.17
C MET A 179 -42.83 -40.39 47.35
N THR A 180 -44.03 -39.87 47.43
CA THR A 180 -44.56 -39.15 48.60
C THR A 180 -44.85 -40.12 49.74
N GLN A 181 -44.99 -39.61 50.98
CA GLN A 181 -45.34 -40.45 52.16
C GLN A 181 -46.66 -41.20 51.96
N ASP A 182 -47.57 -40.70 51.15
CA ASP A 182 -48.85 -41.32 50.84
C ASP A 182 -48.78 -42.39 49.73
N GLY A 183 -47.58 -42.68 49.22
CA GLY A 183 -47.35 -43.74 48.22
C GLY A 183 -47.55 -43.30 46.78
N ASP A 184 -47.81 -42.02 46.50
CA ASP A 184 -47.95 -41.46 45.18
C ASP A 184 -46.57 -41.11 44.56
N MET A 185 -46.44 -41.33 43.27
CA MET A 185 -45.25 -40.90 42.58
C MET A 185 -45.13 -39.35 42.56
N ASN A 186 -43.98 -38.85 42.93
CA ASN A 186 -43.67 -37.41 42.88
C ASN A 186 -43.52 -36.96 41.40
N ARG A 187 -44.66 -36.87 40.72
CA ARG A 187 -44.72 -36.55 39.31
C ARG A 187 -44.53 -35.04 39.11
N GLY A 188 -43.43 -34.69 38.47
CA GLY A 188 -43.28 -33.38 37.82
C GLY A 188 -42.67 -32.26 38.63
N LYS A 189 -42.24 -32.45 39.88
CA LYS A 189 -41.50 -31.44 40.63
C LYS A 189 -39.98 -31.74 40.49
N VAL A 190 -39.29 -30.92 39.73
CA VAL A 190 -37.83 -30.84 39.73
C VAL A 190 -37.45 -29.64 40.58
N PRO A 191 -37.07 -29.86 41.87
CA PRO A 191 -36.82 -28.76 42.82
C PRO A 191 -35.59 -27.93 42.47
N ILE A 192 -34.72 -28.45 41.60
CA ILE A 192 -33.55 -27.75 41.06
C ILE A 192 -33.58 -27.87 39.55
N GLN A 193 -33.59 -26.76 38.88
CA GLN A 193 -33.51 -26.68 37.42
C GLN A 193 -32.34 -25.84 37.03
N GLU A 194 -31.48 -26.38 36.20
CA GLU A 194 -30.37 -25.60 35.59
C GLU A 194 -30.94 -24.61 34.60
N LEU A 195 -30.59 -23.36 34.79
CA LEU A 195 -30.79 -22.27 33.83
C LEU A 195 -29.56 -22.24 32.92
N SER A 196 -29.54 -23.09 31.88
CA SER A 196 -28.42 -23.08 30.94
C SER A 196 -28.36 -21.79 30.14
N SER A 197 -27.22 -21.12 30.16
CA SER A 197 -26.92 -19.97 29.32
C SER A 197 -26.50 -20.37 27.90
N SER A 198 -26.81 -21.60 27.47
CA SER A 198 -26.41 -22.16 26.16
C SER A 198 -26.81 -21.27 24.97
N SER A 199 -27.86 -20.43 25.12
CA SER A 199 -28.25 -19.46 24.10
C SER A 199 -27.20 -18.36 23.88
N GLY A 200 -26.37 -18.04 24.87
CA GLY A 200 -25.30 -17.06 24.75
C GLY A 200 -24.12 -17.60 23.92
N ILE A 201 -23.72 -18.83 24.19
CA ILE A 201 -22.59 -19.50 23.50
C ILE A 201 -22.90 -19.69 22.01
N SER A 202 -24.10 -20.18 21.68
CA SER A 202 -24.51 -20.36 20.28
C SER A 202 -24.58 -19.05 19.49
N LYS A 203 -25.00 -17.96 20.14
CA LYS A 203 -24.97 -16.61 19.55
C LYS A 203 -23.55 -16.13 19.31
N ILE A 204 -22.64 -16.31 20.25
CA ILE A 204 -21.23 -15.95 20.08
C ILE A 204 -20.63 -16.74 18.91
N GLN A 205 -20.90 -18.03 18.82
CA GLN A 205 -20.38 -18.86 17.74
C GLN A 205 -20.88 -18.44 16.37
N SER A 206 -22.15 -18.06 16.23
CA SER A 206 -22.70 -17.49 14.99
C SER A 206 -22.09 -16.14 14.65
N LEU A 207 -21.81 -15.28 15.64
CA LEU A 207 -21.14 -14.01 15.44
C LEU A 207 -19.66 -14.18 15.04
N ILE A 208 -18.95 -15.15 15.62
CA ILE A 208 -17.57 -15.50 15.20
C ILE A 208 -17.57 -15.99 13.75
N THR A 209 -18.53 -16.79 13.37
CA THR A 209 -18.65 -17.26 11.97
C THR A 209 -18.90 -16.09 11.02
N ALA A 210 -19.76 -15.14 11.39
CA ALA A 210 -20.00 -13.93 10.61
C ALA A 210 -18.75 -13.01 10.54
N TYR A 211 -18.01 -12.88 11.63
CA TYR A 211 -16.74 -12.17 11.67
C TYR A 211 -15.72 -12.77 10.69
N ASN A 212 -15.50 -14.07 10.79
CA ASN A 212 -14.55 -14.79 9.92
C ASN A 212 -14.97 -14.72 8.44
N TYR A 213 -16.27 -14.82 8.14
CA TYR A 213 -16.78 -14.66 6.78
C TYR A 213 -16.43 -13.27 6.20
N ASN A 214 -16.66 -12.20 6.95
CA ASN A 214 -16.34 -10.85 6.47
C ASN A 214 -14.83 -10.62 6.36
N MET A 215 -14.02 -11.20 7.24
CA MET A 215 -12.55 -11.20 7.10
C MET A 215 -12.11 -11.90 5.81
N GLN A 216 -12.73 -13.05 5.51
CA GLN A 216 -12.44 -13.77 4.26
C GLN A 216 -12.87 -12.95 3.03
N MET A 217 -14.01 -12.27 3.08
CA MET A 217 -14.45 -11.38 1.99
C MET A 217 -13.47 -10.23 1.74
N ILE A 218 -12.88 -9.64 2.79
CA ILE A 218 -11.82 -8.65 2.62
C ILE A 218 -10.60 -9.25 1.92
N ARG A 219 -10.18 -10.46 2.30
CA ARG A 219 -9.08 -11.17 1.66
C ARG A 219 -9.37 -11.45 0.18
N ASP A 220 -10.57 -11.92 -0.12
CA ASP A 220 -10.99 -12.20 -1.50
C ASP A 220 -11.03 -10.94 -2.38
N VAL A 221 -11.51 -9.81 -1.83
CA VAL A 221 -11.54 -8.52 -2.55
C VAL A 221 -10.14 -7.95 -2.75
N THR A 222 -9.24 -8.11 -1.79
CA THR A 222 -7.86 -7.59 -1.86
C THR A 222 -6.91 -8.52 -2.61
N GLY A 223 -7.25 -9.80 -2.73
CA GLY A 223 -6.37 -10.84 -3.26
C GLY A 223 -5.24 -11.23 -2.29
N LEU A 224 -5.32 -10.79 -1.03
CA LEU A 224 -4.38 -11.19 0.01
C LEU A 224 -4.78 -12.56 0.57
N ASN A 225 -3.80 -13.42 0.79
CA ASN A 225 -4.00 -14.72 1.42
C ASN A 225 -3.19 -14.84 2.71
N GLU A 226 -3.48 -15.87 3.50
CA GLU A 226 -2.84 -16.11 4.81
C GLU A 226 -1.32 -16.28 4.71
N ALA A 227 -0.82 -16.88 3.64
CA ALA A 227 0.61 -17.06 3.42
C ALA A 227 1.35 -15.72 3.33
N ARG A 228 0.70 -14.67 2.86
CA ARG A 228 1.27 -13.32 2.76
C ARG A 228 1.09 -12.50 4.04
N ASP A 229 0.07 -12.80 4.84
CA ASP A 229 -0.15 -12.16 6.14
C ASP A 229 0.87 -12.59 7.21
N GLY A 230 1.82 -13.47 6.86
CA GLY A 230 2.81 -14.00 7.79
C GLY A 230 2.24 -15.05 8.74
N ALA A 231 1.06 -15.58 8.45
CA ALA A 231 0.52 -16.73 9.18
C ALA A 231 1.45 -17.92 9.02
N MET A 232 1.68 -18.63 10.12
CA MET A 232 2.51 -19.84 10.10
C MET A 232 1.89 -20.85 9.15
N PRO A 233 2.62 -21.33 8.13
CA PRO A 233 2.06 -22.30 7.20
C PRO A 233 1.68 -23.59 7.94
N ASP A 234 0.59 -24.23 7.52
CA ASP A 234 0.23 -25.55 8.03
C ASP A 234 1.43 -26.52 7.81
N PRO A 235 1.96 -27.14 8.89
CA PRO A 235 3.09 -28.07 8.77
C PRO A 235 2.84 -29.22 7.80
N ASN A 236 1.58 -29.56 7.54
CA ASN A 236 1.18 -30.61 6.62
C ASN A 236 0.92 -30.14 5.19
N ALA A 237 0.93 -28.83 4.93
CA ALA A 237 0.72 -28.31 3.60
C ALA A 237 1.96 -28.51 2.72
N LEU A 238 1.74 -28.98 1.49
CA LEU A 238 2.80 -29.12 0.50
C LEU A 238 3.44 -27.77 0.20
N VAL A 239 4.76 -27.68 0.29
CA VAL A 239 5.54 -26.45 0.00
C VAL A 239 5.20 -25.88 -1.36
N GLY A 240 4.92 -26.72 -2.36
CA GLY A 240 4.50 -26.30 -3.69
C GLY A 240 3.17 -25.52 -3.69
N LEU A 241 2.19 -25.95 -2.90
CA LEU A 241 0.90 -25.25 -2.78
C LEU A 241 1.06 -23.90 -2.09
N GLN A 242 1.91 -23.79 -1.07
CA GLN A 242 2.21 -22.55 -0.39
C GLN A 242 2.89 -21.54 -1.34
N LYS A 243 3.88 -21.98 -2.14
CA LYS A 243 4.51 -21.16 -3.17
C LYS A 243 3.51 -20.70 -4.23
N MET A 244 2.62 -21.59 -4.68
CA MET A 244 1.56 -21.22 -5.64
C MET A 244 0.58 -20.20 -5.05
N ALA A 245 0.19 -20.33 -3.79
CA ALA A 245 -0.68 -19.39 -3.10
C ALA A 245 -0.02 -18.02 -2.94
N ALA A 246 1.26 -17.97 -2.55
CA ALA A 246 2.03 -16.73 -2.46
C ALA A 246 2.14 -16.05 -3.84
N ASN A 247 2.47 -16.80 -4.89
CA ASN A 247 2.56 -16.29 -6.26
C ASN A 247 1.21 -15.77 -6.77
N ALA A 248 0.11 -16.46 -6.50
CA ALA A 248 -1.23 -16.02 -6.87
C ALA A 248 -1.59 -14.68 -6.21
N SER A 249 -1.26 -14.52 -4.92
CA SER A 249 -1.44 -13.25 -4.20
C SER A 249 -0.56 -12.13 -4.75
N ASN A 250 0.69 -12.43 -5.14
CA ASN A 250 1.58 -11.46 -5.78
C ASN A 250 1.03 -10.98 -7.11
N VAL A 251 0.48 -11.88 -7.94
CA VAL A 251 -0.17 -11.54 -9.21
C VAL A 251 -1.41 -10.68 -8.99
N ALA A 252 -2.24 -11.02 -8.00
CA ALA A 252 -3.46 -10.25 -7.68
C ALA A 252 -3.15 -8.80 -7.28
N THR A 253 -2.04 -8.55 -6.58
CA THR A 253 -1.63 -7.22 -6.12
C THR A 253 -0.61 -6.53 -7.02
N LYS A 254 -0.21 -7.15 -8.14
CA LYS A 254 0.82 -6.63 -9.04
C LYS A 254 0.51 -5.22 -9.54
N HIS A 255 -0.73 -4.95 -9.89
CA HIS A 255 -1.17 -3.63 -10.38
C HIS A 255 -0.94 -2.51 -9.35
N ILE A 256 -0.99 -2.81 -8.04
CA ILE A 256 -0.71 -1.85 -6.97
C ILE A 256 0.80 -1.63 -6.85
N GLN A 257 1.58 -2.71 -6.95
CA GLN A 257 3.04 -2.64 -6.91
C GLN A 257 3.58 -1.86 -8.12
N ASP A 258 3.08 -2.15 -9.31
CA ASP A 258 3.47 -1.45 -10.55
C ASP A 258 3.11 0.05 -10.46
N ALA A 259 1.94 0.40 -9.92
CA ALA A 259 1.55 1.79 -9.70
C ALA A 259 2.46 2.50 -8.67
N SER A 260 2.83 1.82 -7.59
CA SER A 260 3.77 2.35 -6.59
C SER A 260 5.17 2.55 -7.18
N MET A 261 5.65 1.61 -7.98
CA MET A 261 6.94 1.74 -8.67
C MET A 261 6.91 2.90 -9.67
N GLN A 262 5.86 3.03 -10.47
CA GLN A 262 5.72 4.12 -11.42
C GLN A 262 5.65 5.48 -10.71
N LEU A 263 4.93 5.57 -9.59
CA LEU A 263 4.89 6.79 -8.77
C LEU A 263 6.27 7.17 -8.25
N THR A 264 7.00 6.19 -7.73
CA THR A 264 8.37 6.40 -7.23
C THR A 264 9.32 6.80 -8.35
N LEU A 265 9.25 6.13 -9.50
CA LEU A 265 10.07 6.43 -10.68
C LEU A 265 9.83 7.88 -11.15
N SER A 266 8.57 8.26 -11.38
CA SER A 266 8.21 9.61 -11.81
C SER A 266 8.65 10.68 -10.80
N THR A 267 8.52 10.39 -9.50
CA THR A 267 9.01 11.29 -8.45
C THR A 267 10.53 11.45 -8.49
N CYS A 268 11.27 10.35 -8.64
CA CYS A 268 12.72 10.37 -8.74
C CYS A 268 13.21 11.09 -10.01
N GLU A 269 12.54 10.90 -11.14
CA GLU A 269 12.84 11.62 -12.39
C GLU A 269 12.64 13.13 -12.22
N ASN A 270 11.51 13.57 -11.64
CA ASN A 270 11.27 14.97 -11.34
C ASN A 270 12.30 15.56 -10.38
N ILE A 271 12.72 14.79 -9.37
CA ILE A 271 13.78 15.21 -8.44
C ILE A 271 15.11 15.35 -9.19
N SER A 272 15.46 14.41 -10.07
CA SER A 272 16.72 14.47 -10.82
C SER A 272 16.83 15.73 -11.70
N LEU A 273 15.74 16.09 -12.39
CA LEU A 273 15.67 17.33 -13.18
C LEU A 273 15.83 18.57 -12.29
N LYS A 274 15.19 18.60 -11.12
CA LYS A 274 15.32 19.70 -10.16
C LYS A 274 16.71 19.80 -9.55
N ILE A 275 17.40 18.69 -9.30
CA ILE A 275 18.78 18.69 -8.84
C ILE A 275 19.69 19.35 -9.86
N THR A 276 19.50 19.06 -11.15
CA THR A 276 20.25 19.72 -12.24
C THR A 276 20.07 21.23 -12.22
N ASP A 277 18.83 21.72 -12.06
CA ASP A 277 18.55 23.15 -11.95
C ASP A 277 19.20 23.78 -10.71
N VAL A 278 19.11 23.12 -9.56
CA VAL A 278 19.70 23.59 -8.29
C VAL A 278 21.21 23.70 -8.38
N LEU A 279 21.88 22.81 -9.10
CA LEU A 279 23.33 22.84 -9.29
C LEU A 279 23.82 23.99 -10.18
N ASN A 280 22.95 24.54 -11.03
CA ASN A 280 23.30 25.65 -11.90
C ASN A 280 23.45 27.00 -11.16
N PHE A 281 22.86 27.12 -9.95
CA PHE A 281 22.88 28.37 -9.18
C PHE A 281 23.75 28.22 -7.92
N PRO A 282 24.76 29.09 -7.70
CA PRO A 282 25.70 28.94 -6.57
C PRO A 282 25.05 28.91 -5.19
N LEU A 283 23.98 29.68 -5.00
CA LEU A 283 23.31 29.83 -3.71
C LEU A 283 22.54 28.56 -3.33
N THR A 284 21.75 28.01 -4.26
CA THR A 284 20.97 26.78 -4.06
C THR A 284 21.88 25.56 -4.02
N ARG A 285 22.95 25.54 -4.83
CA ARG A 285 23.99 24.53 -4.82
C ARG A 285 24.65 24.38 -3.46
N ASN A 286 25.12 25.51 -2.86
CA ASN A 286 25.74 25.46 -1.53
C ASN A 286 24.78 24.96 -0.47
N SER A 287 23.51 25.33 -0.53
CA SER A 287 22.47 24.82 0.38
C SER A 287 22.27 23.31 0.24
N LEU A 288 22.21 22.79 -1.00
CA LEU A 288 22.09 21.36 -1.28
C LEU A 288 23.34 20.61 -0.76
N MET A 289 24.52 21.11 -1.07
CA MET A 289 25.80 20.49 -0.65
C MET A 289 25.93 20.40 0.87
N ASN A 290 25.40 21.35 1.62
CA ASN A 290 25.40 21.31 3.07
C ASN A 290 24.38 20.31 3.67
N SER A 291 23.38 19.91 2.90
CA SER A 291 22.32 18.97 3.35
C SER A 291 22.61 17.50 3.02
N ILE A 292 23.57 17.22 2.16
CA ILE A 292 23.94 15.86 1.75
C ILE A 292 25.31 15.44 2.34
N SER A 293 25.56 14.11 2.42
CA SER A 293 26.82 13.59 2.95
C SER A 293 28.02 13.99 2.07
N THR A 294 29.21 14.09 2.67
CA THR A 294 30.46 14.44 1.98
C THR A 294 30.78 13.54 0.81
N PHE A 295 30.48 12.24 0.90
CA PHE A 295 30.65 11.28 -0.20
C PHE A 295 29.80 11.67 -1.43
N ASN A 296 28.53 12.02 -1.22
CA ASN A 296 27.63 12.44 -2.29
C ASN A 296 28.03 13.80 -2.87
N VAL A 297 28.67 14.67 -2.09
CA VAL A 297 29.19 15.96 -2.58
C VAL A 297 30.32 15.77 -3.61
N GLU A 298 31.20 14.80 -3.41
CA GLU A 298 32.25 14.49 -4.38
C GLU A 298 31.65 13.98 -5.69
N THR A 299 30.70 13.04 -5.60
CA THR A 299 29.96 12.54 -6.77
C THR A 299 29.22 13.68 -7.51
N LEU A 300 28.59 14.61 -6.78
CA LEU A 300 27.92 15.77 -7.39
C LEU A 300 28.89 16.72 -8.08
N LYS A 301 30.12 16.88 -7.59
CA LYS A 301 31.16 17.69 -8.26
C LYS A 301 31.59 17.07 -9.59
N GLU A 302 31.67 15.76 -9.66
CA GLU A 302 31.93 15.06 -10.94
C GLU A 302 30.77 15.25 -11.94
N ILE A 303 29.53 15.26 -11.44
CA ILE A 303 28.31 15.48 -12.24
C ILE A 303 28.19 16.94 -12.70
N GLU A 304 28.86 17.89 -12.07
CA GLU A 304 28.79 19.32 -12.40
C GLU A 304 29.09 19.65 -13.88
N ASN A 305 29.90 18.84 -14.54
CA ASN A 305 30.20 18.96 -15.97
C ASN A 305 29.16 18.28 -16.89
N LEU A 306 28.14 17.62 -16.31
CA LEU A 306 27.09 16.89 -17.02
C LEU A 306 25.77 17.67 -17.15
N ASN A 307 25.80 18.99 -16.96
CA ASN A 307 24.63 19.88 -17.02
C ASN A 307 23.83 19.84 -18.34
N LEU A 308 24.34 19.13 -19.35
CA LEU A 308 23.73 18.99 -20.66
C LEU A 308 22.96 17.68 -20.84
N HIS A 309 22.93 16.82 -19.83
CA HIS A 309 22.32 15.49 -19.93
C HIS A 309 21.26 15.26 -18.87
N ASP A 310 20.15 14.66 -19.27
CA ASP A 310 19.14 14.16 -18.34
C ASP A 310 19.65 12.87 -17.70
N PHE A 311 19.43 12.74 -16.39
CA PHE A 311 19.78 11.52 -15.66
C PHE A 311 18.64 10.51 -15.76
N GLY A 312 18.95 9.33 -16.24
CA GLY A 312 18.03 8.20 -16.20
C GLY A 312 17.96 7.61 -14.78
N VAL A 313 16.76 7.43 -14.28
CA VAL A 313 16.51 6.75 -13.00
C VAL A 313 15.98 5.35 -13.29
N PHE A 314 16.62 4.34 -12.70
CA PHE A 314 16.20 2.96 -12.80
C PHE A 314 15.80 2.45 -11.42
N LEU A 315 14.56 2.00 -11.28
CA LEU A 315 14.09 1.30 -10.10
C LEU A 315 14.11 -0.20 -10.34
N GLN A 316 14.65 -0.92 -9.39
CA GLN A 316 14.64 -2.37 -9.39
C GLN A 316 14.14 -2.86 -8.04
N ILE A 317 13.24 -3.81 -8.07
CA ILE A 317 12.85 -4.57 -6.88
C ILE A 317 14.04 -5.46 -6.51
N GLU A 318 14.36 -5.55 -5.23
CA GLU A 318 15.42 -6.45 -4.77
C GLU A 318 15.11 -7.87 -5.25
N PRO A 319 16.08 -8.52 -5.92
CA PRO A 319 15.83 -9.82 -6.52
C PRO A 319 15.56 -10.88 -5.45
N ASP A 320 14.71 -11.83 -5.79
CA ASP A 320 14.38 -12.97 -4.94
C ASP A 320 15.64 -13.86 -4.71
N ASP A 321 15.70 -14.53 -3.58
CA ASP A 321 16.83 -15.39 -3.24
C ASP A 321 17.01 -16.54 -4.25
N GLU A 322 15.93 -16.97 -4.91
CA GLU A 322 15.99 -17.97 -6.00
C GLU A 322 16.72 -17.41 -7.24
N GLU A 323 16.43 -16.16 -7.64
CA GLU A 323 17.11 -15.51 -8.77
C GLU A 323 18.60 -15.25 -8.46
N LYS A 324 18.94 -14.87 -7.22
CA LYS A 324 20.34 -14.75 -6.77
C LYS A 324 21.07 -16.08 -6.82
N ALA A 325 20.42 -17.16 -6.36
CA ALA A 325 21.00 -18.50 -6.40
C ALA A 325 21.22 -18.99 -7.84
N GLU A 326 20.31 -18.68 -8.77
CA GLU A 326 20.46 -19.00 -10.18
C GLU A 326 21.64 -18.25 -10.82
N LEU A 327 21.76 -16.94 -10.53
CA LEU A 327 22.92 -16.17 -10.98
C LEU A 327 24.23 -16.76 -10.45
N GLN A 328 24.31 -17.10 -9.16
CA GLN A 328 25.50 -17.71 -8.56
C GLN A 328 25.85 -19.05 -9.22
N LYS A 329 24.83 -19.86 -9.51
CA LYS A 329 25.03 -21.12 -10.24
C LYS A 329 25.60 -20.87 -11.65
N ASN A 330 25.08 -19.87 -12.36
CA ASN A 330 25.58 -19.49 -13.70
C ASN A 330 27.00 -18.97 -13.65
N ILE A 331 27.38 -18.19 -12.63
CA ILE A 331 28.74 -17.72 -12.39
C ILE A 331 29.66 -18.91 -12.10
N GLN A 332 29.25 -19.86 -11.26
CA GLN A 332 30.06 -21.07 -10.97
C GLN A 332 30.28 -21.93 -12.21
N ILE A 333 29.25 -22.11 -13.04
CA ILE A 333 29.40 -22.83 -14.31
C ILE A 333 30.39 -22.11 -15.23
N ALA A 334 30.29 -20.78 -15.36
CA ALA A 334 31.19 -20.00 -16.20
C ALA A 334 32.64 -20.02 -15.70
N LEU A 335 32.87 -20.13 -14.39
CA LEU A 335 34.20 -20.34 -13.79
C LEU A 335 34.74 -21.75 -14.09
N GLN A 336 33.90 -22.78 -13.93
CA GLN A 336 34.30 -24.18 -14.21
C GLN A 336 34.62 -24.40 -15.68
N THR A 337 33.90 -23.74 -16.59
CA THR A 337 34.16 -23.76 -18.05
C THR A 337 35.29 -22.85 -18.46
N LYS A 338 35.94 -22.16 -17.50
CA LYS A 338 37.01 -21.18 -17.75
C LYS A 338 36.63 -20.04 -18.70
N GLU A 339 35.31 -19.73 -18.79
CA GLU A 339 34.82 -18.64 -19.62
C GLU A 339 34.96 -17.26 -18.96
N ILE A 340 35.16 -17.22 -17.63
CA ILE A 340 35.47 -16.03 -16.83
C ILE A 340 36.62 -16.32 -15.85
N ASP A 341 37.27 -15.28 -15.36
CA ASP A 341 38.28 -15.36 -14.32
C ASP A 341 37.68 -15.13 -12.91
N ILE A 342 38.44 -15.51 -11.87
CA ILE A 342 38.00 -15.39 -10.48
C ILE A 342 37.71 -13.92 -10.13
N GLU A 343 38.56 -13.00 -10.63
CA GLU A 343 38.39 -11.54 -10.44
C GLU A 343 37.05 -11.05 -11.02
N ASP A 344 36.72 -11.53 -12.23
CA ASP A 344 35.45 -11.21 -12.89
C ASP A 344 34.24 -11.70 -12.10
N SER A 345 34.35 -12.86 -11.45
CA SER A 345 33.29 -13.40 -10.63
C SER A 345 33.05 -12.57 -9.36
N ILE A 346 34.11 -12.02 -8.78
CA ILE A 346 34.03 -11.14 -7.61
C ILE A 346 33.34 -9.82 -7.99
N ASP A 347 33.75 -9.22 -9.12
CA ASP A 347 33.13 -8.00 -9.64
C ASP A 347 31.65 -8.18 -9.89
N ILE A 348 31.24 -9.30 -10.50
CA ILE A 348 29.83 -9.60 -10.82
C ILE A 348 29.01 -9.81 -9.54
N ASN A 349 29.57 -10.48 -8.52
CA ASN A 349 28.89 -10.72 -7.25
C ASN A 349 28.69 -9.43 -6.42
N GLN A 350 29.47 -8.38 -6.65
CA GLN A 350 29.28 -7.08 -6.01
C GLN A 350 28.11 -6.28 -6.60
N ILE A 351 27.67 -6.65 -7.81
CA ILE A 351 26.58 -5.95 -8.50
C ILE A 351 25.25 -6.43 -7.92
N LYS A 352 24.55 -5.56 -7.21
CA LYS A 352 23.22 -5.85 -6.66
C LYS A 352 22.15 -6.05 -7.73
N ASN A 353 22.30 -5.43 -8.88
CA ASN A 353 21.35 -5.53 -9.99
C ASN A 353 21.60 -6.80 -10.81
N LEU A 354 20.69 -7.79 -10.71
CA LEU A 354 20.86 -9.08 -11.42
C LEU A 354 20.90 -8.95 -12.94
N LYS A 355 20.12 -8.03 -13.52
CA LYS A 355 20.15 -7.81 -14.97
C LYS A 355 21.51 -7.28 -15.41
N LEU A 356 22.03 -6.29 -14.66
CA LEU A 356 23.36 -5.75 -14.91
C LEU A 356 24.44 -6.79 -14.68
N ALA A 357 24.33 -7.59 -13.61
CA ALA A 357 25.25 -8.70 -13.33
C ALA A 357 25.25 -9.75 -14.45
N ASN A 358 24.09 -10.14 -14.97
CA ASN A 358 23.98 -11.04 -16.12
C ASN A 358 24.55 -10.43 -17.40
N GLU A 359 24.34 -9.15 -17.64
CA GLU A 359 24.94 -8.46 -18.80
C GLU A 359 26.45 -8.36 -18.68
N MET A 360 26.97 -8.06 -17.50
CA MET A 360 28.41 -8.07 -17.22
C MET A 360 29.01 -9.47 -17.42
N LEU A 361 28.30 -10.51 -16.94
CA LEU A 361 28.73 -11.90 -17.18
C LEU A 361 28.86 -12.21 -18.69
N LYS A 362 27.85 -11.83 -19.49
CA LYS A 362 27.88 -11.99 -20.95
C LYS A 362 29.04 -11.22 -21.58
N LEU A 363 29.24 -9.98 -21.14
CA LEU A 363 30.28 -9.10 -21.69
C LEU A 363 31.68 -9.62 -21.34
N LYS A 364 31.90 -10.09 -20.10
CA LYS A 364 33.16 -10.67 -19.67
C LYS A 364 33.47 -11.97 -20.44
N ARG A 365 32.46 -12.85 -20.62
CA ARG A 365 32.57 -14.06 -21.45
C ARG A 365 32.95 -13.73 -22.90
N LYS A 366 32.33 -12.70 -23.49
CA LYS A 366 32.66 -12.27 -24.87
C LYS A 366 34.07 -11.72 -24.97
N LYS A 367 34.50 -10.85 -24.06
CA LYS A 367 35.85 -10.29 -24.03
C LYS A 367 36.93 -11.37 -23.88
N LYS A 368 36.67 -12.40 -23.08
CA LYS A 368 37.62 -13.48 -22.90
C LYS A 368 37.75 -14.31 -24.18
N LYS A 369 36.64 -14.64 -24.83
CA LYS A 369 36.67 -15.34 -26.15
C LYS A 369 37.39 -14.53 -27.21
N GLU A 370 37.27 -13.20 -27.23
CA GLU A 370 38.00 -12.31 -28.16
C GLU A 370 39.50 -12.22 -27.84
N ARG A 371 39.92 -12.47 -26.60
CA ARG A 371 41.34 -12.51 -26.21
C ARG A 371 42.01 -13.84 -26.51
N GLU A 372 41.25 -14.92 -26.57
CA GLU A 372 41.72 -16.27 -26.87
C GLU A 372 41.73 -16.58 -28.38
N GLN A 373 41.09 -15.77 -29.22
CA GLN A 373 41.21 -15.75 -30.68
C GLN A 373 42.34 -14.84 -31.14
#